data_e381157b45ea144a0a54cba37960c97a
#
_entry.id   e381157b45ea144a0a54cba37960c97a
#
_cell.length_a   1.000
_cell.length_b   1.000
_cell.length_c   1.000
_cell.angle_alpha   90.00
_cell.angle_beta   90.00
_cell.angle_gamma   90.00
#
_symmetry.space_group_name_H-M   'P 1'
#
loop_
_entity.id
_entity.type
_entity.pdbx_description
1 polymer ?
#
loop_
_entity_poly.entity_id
_entity_poly.type
_entity_poly.pdbx_seq_one_letter_code
_entity_poly.pdbx_strand_id
1 'polypeptide(L)'
;MFKGYFISSFLSIASNYAVGMSHLQRAIEESIATLRSLSALEEPLNRAAELLARCLTSSHKLLTCGNGGSASDATHLATEFLCRFREERRPYPAISLTANGEFMTAVCNDYHADEIFARQVWGLAEKGDVLIGITTSGKSKNIVRALEEAKRKGVESIAILGRDGGFTKSIATIDLIVPGSVTARIQEGQKVLYHALCEIVEEKLPKQ
;
A
#
# COMPACT_ATOMS: atom_id res chain seq x y z
N MET A 1 -9.63 27.74 -38.61
CA MET A 1 -8.67 28.53 -37.79
C MET A 1 -9.32 28.85 -36.45
N PHE A 2 -9.60 27.83 -35.60
CA PHE A 2 -10.14 28.02 -34.23
C PHE A 2 -9.76 26.77 -33.39
N LYS A 3 -8.52 26.67 -32.94
CA LYS A 3 -8.07 25.62 -32.02
C LYS A 3 -6.92 26.03 -31.07
N GLY A 4 -6.84 27.29 -30.70
CA GLY A 4 -5.71 27.76 -29.88
C GLY A 4 -6.05 28.48 -28.57
N TYR A 5 -7.32 28.81 -28.31
CA TYR A 5 -7.68 29.71 -27.20
C TYR A 5 -8.23 29.02 -25.92
N PHE A 6 -8.55 27.71 -25.98
CA PHE A 6 -9.17 27.03 -24.83
C PHE A 6 -8.17 26.42 -23.82
N ILE A 7 -6.94 26.17 -24.23
CA ILE A 7 -5.92 25.54 -23.35
C ILE A 7 -5.18 26.60 -22.51
N SER A 8 -5.02 27.82 -23.06
CA SER A 8 -4.33 28.93 -22.36
C SER A 8 -5.12 29.49 -21.19
N SER A 9 -6.46 29.51 -21.26
CA SER A 9 -7.32 30.02 -20.20
C SER A 9 -7.41 29.09 -18.98
N PHE A 10 -7.35 27.76 -19.17
CA PHE A 10 -7.35 26.81 -18.06
C PHE A 10 -6.04 26.81 -17.25
N LEU A 11 -4.90 26.97 -17.90
CA LEU A 11 -3.59 27.09 -17.23
C LEU A 11 -3.46 28.43 -16.49
N SER A 12 -4.05 29.51 -17.00
CA SER A 12 -4.08 30.82 -16.35
C SER A 12 -5.01 30.85 -15.12
N ILE A 13 -6.13 30.16 -15.15
CA ILE A 13 -7.06 30.06 -14.01
C ILE A 13 -6.43 29.21 -12.89
N ALA A 14 -5.79 28.08 -13.21
CA ALA A 14 -5.09 27.25 -12.23
C ALA A 14 -3.91 27.99 -11.56
N SER A 15 -3.18 28.83 -12.31
CA SER A 15 -2.09 29.65 -11.78
C SER A 15 -2.56 30.77 -10.83
N ASN A 16 -3.72 31.36 -11.08
CA ASN A 16 -4.27 32.46 -10.25
C ASN A 16 -4.92 31.98 -8.94
N TYR A 17 -5.37 30.72 -8.84
CA TYR A 17 -5.87 30.15 -7.59
C TYR A 17 -4.75 29.84 -6.58
N ALA A 18 -3.49 29.68 -7.02
CA ALA A 18 -2.35 29.38 -6.14
C ALA A 18 -1.82 30.61 -5.39
N VAL A 19 -2.14 31.84 -5.84
CA VAL A 19 -1.71 33.09 -5.21
C VAL A 19 -2.74 33.50 -4.16
N GLY A 20 -2.48 33.10 -2.89
CA GLY A 20 -3.33 33.48 -1.74
C GLY A 20 -3.85 32.30 -0.90
N MET A 21 -3.69 31.05 -1.34
CA MET A 21 -4.10 29.89 -0.55
C MET A 21 -3.15 29.65 0.62
N SER A 22 -3.68 29.37 1.81
CA SER A 22 -2.89 28.91 2.94
C SER A 22 -2.29 27.53 2.66
N HIS A 23 -1.22 27.16 3.40
CA HIS A 23 -0.63 25.83 3.28
C HIS A 23 -1.65 24.69 3.52
N LEU A 24 -2.54 24.87 4.48
CA LEU A 24 -3.59 23.89 4.79
C LEU A 24 -4.60 23.74 3.62
N GLN A 25 -5.08 24.88 3.08
CA GLN A 25 -5.99 24.85 1.93
C GLN A 25 -5.38 24.12 0.73
N ARG A 26 -4.12 24.42 0.40
CA ARG A 26 -3.40 23.73 -0.67
C ARG A 26 -3.28 22.23 -0.39
N ALA A 27 -2.91 21.86 0.84
CA ALA A 27 -2.81 20.45 1.23
C ALA A 27 -4.14 19.73 1.05
N ILE A 28 -5.26 20.36 1.44
CA ILE A 28 -6.61 19.79 1.27
C ILE A 28 -6.94 19.57 -0.22
N GLU A 29 -6.73 20.58 -1.06
CA GLU A 29 -7.04 20.46 -2.50
C GLU A 29 -6.19 19.39 -3.20
N GLU A 30 -4.89 19.32 -2.88
CA GLU A 30 -4.00 18.28 -3.38
C GLU A 30 -4.46 16.88 -2.91
N SER A 31 -4.90 16.74 -1.65
CA SER A 31 -5.44 15.49 -1.12
C SER A 31 -6.73 15.09 -1.85
N ILE A 32 -7.66 16.04 -2.02
CA ILE A 32 -8.91 15.79 -2.74
C ILE A 32 -8.63 15.30 -4.17
N ALA A 33 -7.70 15.96 -4.88
CA ALA A 33 -7.32 15.55 -6.23
C ALA A 33 -6.74 14.11 -6.25
N THR A 34 -5.82 13.79 -5.32
CA THR A 34 -5.24 12.46 -5.19
C THR A 34 -6.32 11.42 -4.87
N LEU A 35 -7.18 11.69 -3.89
CA LEU A 35 -8.24 10.75 -3.48
C LEU A 35 -9.25 10.47 -4.59
N ARG A 36 -9.64 11.49 -5.36
CA ARG A 36 -10.53 11.30 -6.52
C ARG A 36 -9.92 10.39 -7.59
N SER A 37 -8.60 10.43 -7.77
CA SER A 37 -7.92 9.57 -8.75
C SER A 37 -7.95 8.08 -8.38
N LEU A 38 -8.20 7.75 -7.11
CA LEU A 38 -8.23 6.36 -6.62
C LEU A 38 -9.42 5.57 -7.19
N SER A 39 -10.48 6.22 -7.66
CA SER A 39 -11.62 5.53 -8.29
C SER A 39 -11.21 4.64 -9.48
N ALA A 40 -10.10 4.97 -10.16
CA ALA A 40 -9.55 4.13 -11.22
C ALA A 40 -8.95 2.79 -10.71
N LEU A 41 -8.78 2.64 -9.40
CA LEU A 41 -8.22 1.44 -8.77
C LEU A 41 -9.30 0.48 -8.23
N GLU A 42 -10.57 0.72 -8.48
CA GLU A 42 -11.67 -0.09 -7.93
C GLU A 42 -11.56 -1.56 -8.34
N GLU A 43 -11.31 -1.85 -9.62
CA GLU A 43 -11.16 -3.24 -10.09
C GLU A 43 -9.94 -3.94 -9.45
N PRO A 44 -8.71 -3.41 -9.51
CA PRO A 44 -7.57 -4.05 -8.86
C PRO A 44 -7.71 -4.11 -7.33
N LEU A 45 -8.40 -3.17 -6.69
CA LEU A 45 -8.69 -3.22 -5.26
C LEU A 45 -9.63 -4.38 -4.91
N ASN A 46 -10.69 -4.58 -5.68
CA ASN A 46 -11.60 -5.71 -5.51
C ASN A 46 -10.88 -7.06 -5.67
N ARG A 47 -10.01 -7.19 -6.66
CA ARG A 47 -9.17 -8.40 -6.83
C ARG A 47 -8.24 -8.62 -5.64
N ALA A 48 -7.63 -7.55 -5.12
CA ALA A 48 -6.78 -7.62 -3.93
C ALA A 48 -7.58 -8.07 -2.70
N ALA A 49 -8.81 -7.58 -2.54
CA ALA A 49 -9.70 -7.97 -1.45
C ALA A 49 -10.14 -9.45 -1.55
N GLU A 50 -10.42 -9.94 -2.75
CA GLU A 50 -10.73 -11.36 -2.97
C GLU A 50 -9.55 -12.27 -2.64
N LEU A 51 -8.34 -11.86 -3.06
CA LEU A 51 -7.12 -12.58 -2.76
C LEU A 51 -6.90 -12.69 -1.24
N LEU A 52 -6.99 -11.56 -0.53
CA LEU A 52 -6.78 -11.50 0.91
C LEU A 52 -7.88 -12.24 1.69
N ALA A 53 -9.15 -12.11 1.28
CA ALA A 53 -10.24 -12.84 1.91
C ALA A 53 -10.06 -14.36 1.80
N ARG A 54 -9.66 -14.88 0.62
CA ARG A 54 -9.34 -16.31 0.45
C ARG A 54 -8.19 -16.75 1.35
N CYS A 55 -7.12 -15.96 1.44
CA CYS A 55 -6.00 -16.24 2.34
C CYS A 55 -6.50 -16.42 3.78
N LEU A 56 -7.21 -15.45 4.32
CA LEU A 56 -7.64 -15.43 5.72
C LEU A 56 -8.70 -16.49 6.04
N THR A 57 -9.62 -16.78 5.12
CA THR A 57 -10.64 -17.82 5.31
C THR A 57 -10.08 -19.22 5.17
N SER A 58 -8.94 -19.41 4.51
CA SER A 58 -8.23 -20.68 4.38
C SER A 58 -7.18 -20.93 5.46
N SER A 59 -7.24 -20.17 6.57
CA SER A 59 -6.32 -20.28 7.73
C SER A 59 -4.87 -19.95 7.42
N HIS A 60 -4.63 -19.14 6.37
CA HIS A 60 -3.35 -18.53 6.08
C HIS A 60 -3.23 -17.15 6.72
N LYS A 61 -2.08 -16.51 6.58
CA LYS A 61 -1.76 -15.24 7.23
C LYS A 61 -1.44 -14.12 6.25
N LEU A 62 -1.72 -12.90 6.70
CA LEU A 62 -1.25 -11.67 6.08
C LEU A 62 0.12 -11.31 6.62
N LEU A 63 1.06 -10.98 5.74
CA LEU A 63 2.34 -10.35 6.06
C LEU A 63 2.35 -8.93 5.48
N THR A 64 2.83 -7.95 6.24
CA THR A 64 2.89 -6.56 5.77
C THR A 64 4.28 -5.97 5.97
N CYS A 65 4.75 -5.13 5.03
CA CYS A 65 6.02 -4.43 5.15
C CYS A 65 6.00 -3.05 4.49
N GLY A 66 6.85 -2.15 5.00
CA GLY A 66 7.01 -0.79 4.51
C GLY A 66 8.19 -0.10 5.20
N ASN A 67 8.56 1.09 4.76
CA ASN A 67 9.64 1.88 5.37
C ASN A 67 9.12 3.21 5.91
N GLY A 68 9.66 3.70 7.02
CA GLY A 68 9.30 5.01 7.59
C GLY A 68 7.79 5.12 7.86
N GLY A 69 7.11 6.10 7.27
CA GLY A 69 5.66 6.26 7.37
C GLY A 69 4.90 5.04 6.83
N SER A 70 5.37 4.43 5.74
CA SER A 70 4.78 3.19 5.21
C SER A 70 5.00 1.99 6.15
N ALA A 71 6.00 2.00 7.05
CA ALA A 71 6.15 1.00 8.10
C ALA A 71 5.01 1.13 9.13
N SER A 72 4.65 2.37 9.50
CA SER A 72 3.50 2.64 10.36
C SER A 72 2.20 2.19 9.69
N ASP A 73 2.03 2.45 8.39
CA ASP A 73 0.85 1.99 7.63
C ASP A 73 0.79 0.46 7.54
N ALA A 74 1.92 -0.21 7.33
CA ALA A 74 2.01 -1.68 7.32
C ALA A 74 1.62 -2.29 8.67
N THR A 75 2.08 -1.69 9.78
CA THR A 75 1.71 -2.13 11.13
C THR A 75 0.24 -1.88 11.42
N HIS A 76 -0.28 -0.71 11.03
CA HIS A 76 -1.69 -0.38 11.16
C HIS A 76 -2.56 -1.39 10.41
N LEU A 77 -2.26 -1.64 9.13
CA LEU A 77 -2.99 -2.62 8.33
C LEU A 77 -3.00 -4.02 8.97
N ALA A 78 -1.89 -4.51 9.49
CA ALA A 78 -1.83 -5.79 10.18
C ALA A 78 -2.73 -5.80 11.44
N THR A 79 -2.78 -4.68 12.16
CA THR A 79 -3.61 -4.52 13.36
C THR A 79 -5.10 -4.61 13.04
N GLU A 80 -5.54 -4.07 11.89
CA GLU A 80 -6.95 -4.13 11.47
C GLU A 80 -7.44 -5.56 11.29
N PHE A 81 -6.59 -6.50 10.91
CA PHE A 81 -6.94 -7.91 10.80
C PHE A 81 -6.73 -8.69 12.11
N LEU A 82 -5.63 -8.42 12.82
CA LEU A 82 -5.30 -9.15 14.04
C LEU A 82 -6.20 -8.74 15.23
N CYS A 83 -6.65 -7.50 15.28
CA CYS A 83 -7.64 -7.03 16.25
C CYS A 83 -9.04 -7.12 15.63
N ARG A 84 -9.53 -6.01 15.10
CA ARG A 84 -10.77 -5.88 14.32
C ARG A 84 -10.74 -4.55 13.56
N PHE A 85 -11.50 -4.44 12.48
CA PHE A 85 -11.66 -3.17 11.77
C PHE A 85 -12.94 -2.45 12.26
N ARG A 86 -14.11 -2.81 11.75
CA ARG A 86 -15.40 -2.24 12.16
C ARG A 86 -16.25 -3.21 12.97
N GLU A 87 -16.43 -4.41 12.43
CA GLU A 87 -17.31 -5.42 13.01
C GLU A 87 -16.59 -6.22 14.10
N GLU A 88 -17.36 -6.70 15.09
CA GLU A 88 -16.85 -7.65 16.07
C GLU A 88 -16.68 -9.02 15.39
N ARG A 89 -15.48 -9.58 15.44
CA ARG A 89 -15.14 -10.84 14.78
C ARG A 89 -13.91 -11.48 15.40
N ARG A 90 -13.68 -12.75 15.08
CA ARG A 90 -12.43 -13.42 15.48
C ARG A 90 -11.20 -12.72 14.90
N PRO A 91 -10.07 -12.73 15.61
CA PRO A 91 -8.79 -12.30 15.05
C PRO A 91 -8.38 -13.15 13.82
N TYR A 92 -7.80 -12.50 12.82
CA TYR A 92 -7.18 -13.17 11.69
C TYR A 92 -5.65 -13.02 11.75
N PRO A 93 -4.88 -14.08 11.39
CA PRO A 93 -3.43 -14.02 11.49
C PRO A 93 -2.85 -12.93 10.58
N ALA A 94 -2.20 -11.94 11.18
CA ALA A 94 -1.52 -10.86 10.46
C ALA A 94 -0.24 -10.47 11.19
N ILE A 95 0.86 -10.32 10.46
CA ILE A 95 2.19 -10.01 11.00
C ILE A 95 2.78 -8.81 10.27
N SER A 96 3.10 -7.76 11.00
CA SER A 96 3.91 -6.67 10.46
C SER A 96 5.39 -7.03 10.55
N LEU A 97 6.04 -7.14 9.41
CA LEU A 97 7.50 -7.41 9.32
C LEU A 97 8.34 -6.19 9.72
N THR A 98 7.69 -5.05 10.00
CA THR A 98 8.35 -3.82 10.45
C THR A 98 8.41 -3.68 11.97
N ALA A 99 7.75 -4.56 12.73
CA ALA A 99 7.57 -4.40 14.16
C ALA A 99 8.76 -4.89 15.01
N ASN A 100 9.65 -5.72 14.44
CA ASN A 100 10.78 -6.29 15.18
C ASN A 100 12.07 -5.48 14.92
N GLY A 101 12.32 -4.48 15.77
CA GLY A 101 13.50 -3.61 15.67
C GLY A 101 14.82 -4.35 15.88
N GLU A 102 14.85 -5.34 16.77
CA GLU A 102 16.05 -6.15 17.04
C GLU A 102 16.43 -6.96 15.81
N PHE A 103 15.46 -7.61 15.17
CA PHE A 103 15.70 -8.33 13.92
C PHE A 103 16.20 -7.40 12.81
N MET A 104 15.61 -6.22 12.64
CA MET A 104 16.04 -5.27 11.61
C MET A 104 17.46 -4.81 11.81
N THR A 105 17.87 -4.51 13.04
CA THR A 105 19.24 -4.09 13.34
C THR A 105 20.24 -5.23 13.16
N ALA A 106 19.89 -6.45 13.54
CA ALA A 106 20.72 -7.63 13.32
C ALA A 106 20.95 -7.88 11.81
N VAL A 107 19.91 -7.83 10.99
CA VAL A 107 20.04 -8.00 9.53
C VAL A 107 20.87 -6.88 8.91
N CYS A 108 20.70 -5.64 9.35
CA CYS A 108 21.54 -4.54 8.86
C CYS A 108 23.02 -4.69 9.23
N ASN A 109 23.30 -5.28 10.40
CA ASN A 109 24.68 -5.53 10.87
C ASN A 109 25.34 -6.71 10.14
N ASP A 110 24.61 -7.82 9.99
CA ASP A 110 25.17 -9.10 9.54
C ASP A 110 25.06 -9.28 8.01
N TYR A 111 24.14 -8.57 7.35
CA TYR A 111 23.84 -8.70 5.92
C TYR A 111 23.74 -7.31 5.25
N HIS A 112 22.56 -6.97 4.74
CA HIS A 112 22.26 -5.69 4.09
C HIS A 112 20.84 -5.25 4.39
N ALA A 113 20.60 -3.92 4.47
CA ALA A 113 19.27 -3.35 4.72
C ALA A 113 18.21 -3.77 3.67
N ASP A 114 18.63 -4.14 2.46
CA ASP A 114 17.74 -4.64 1.42
C ASP A 114 17.14 -6.02 1.77
N GLU A 115 17.69 -6.76 2.70
CA GLU A 115 17.28 -8.12 3.09
C GLU A 115 16.34 -8.18 4.30
N ILE A 116 16.06 -7.04 4.96
CA ILE A 116 15.31 -7.01 6.23
C ILE A 116 13.91 -7.65 6.12
N PHE A 117 13.22 -7.47 5.01
CA PHE A 117 11.88 -8.06 4.81
C PHE A 117 11.96 -9.41 4.10
N ALA A 118 12.85 -9.56 3.12
CA ALA A 118 13.00 -10.80 2.38
C ALA A 118 13.37 -11.99 3.28
N ARG A 119 14.25 -11.78 4.26
CA ARG A 119 14.61 -12.82 5.23
C ARG A 119 13.43 -13.25 6.11
N GLN A 120 12.58 -12.32 6.51
CA GLN A 120 11.37 -12.64 7.26
C GLN A 120 10.35 -13.37 6.39
N VAL A 121 10.17 -12.95 5.13
CA VAL A 121 9.32 -13.68 4.16
C VAL A 121 9.85 -15.10 3.96
N TRP A 122 11.14 -15.28 3.80
CA TRP A 122 11.75 -16.61 3.68
C TRP A 122 11.44 -17.51 4.89
N GLY A 123 11.60 -16.98 6.10
CA GLY A 123 11.44 -17.75 7.34
C GLY A 123 9.97 -17.97 7.76
N LEU A 124 9.08 -17.02 7.45
CA LEU A 124 7.73 -17.00 8.02
C LEU A 124 6.61 -17.29 7.02
N ALA A 125 6.81 -16.95 5.73
CA ALA A 125 5.75 -17.07 4.75
C ALA A 125 5.62 -18.50 4.23
N GLU A 126 4.39 -18.93 3.96
CA GLU A 126 4.05 -20.21 3.39
C GLU A 126 3.11 -20.02 2.20
N LYS A 127 3.05 -21.02 1.29
CA LYS A 127 2.11 -20.98 0.17
C LYS A 127 0.68 -20.86 0.68
N GLY A 128 -0.08 -19.92 0.13
CA GLY A 128 -1.43 -19.56 0.56
C GLY A 128 -1.48 -18.26 1.39
N ASP A 129 -0.36 -17.83 1.95
CA ASP A 129 -0.23 -16.53 2.58
C ASP A 129 -0.28 -15.39 1.56
N VAL A 130 -0.50 -14.17 2.04
CA VAL A 130 -0.43 -12.95 1.24
C VAL A 130 0.58 -11.98 1.86
N LEU A 131 1.47 -11.42 1.03
CA LEU A 131 2.36 -10.33 1.40
C LEU A 131 1.83 -9.01 0.84
N ILE A 132 1.71 -7.98 1.70
CA ILE A 132 1.44 -6.60 1.26
C ILE A 132 2.67 -5.74 1.50
N GLY A 133 3.26 -5.22 0.41
CA GLY A 133 4.38 -4.29 0.44
C GLY A 133 3.92 -2.86 0.15
N ILE A 134 4.29 -1.88 1.00
CA ILE A 134 3.89 -0.48 0.88
C ILE A 134 5.11 0.40 0.63
N THR A 135 5.08 1.21 -0.45
CA THR A 135 6.13 2.19 -0.75
C THR A 135 5.59 3.37 -1.55
N THR A 136 5.79 4.59 -1.05
CA THR A 136 5.36 5.83 -1.73
C THR A 136 6.18 6.16 -2.96
N SER A 137 7.41 5.66 -3.05
CA SER A 137 8.31 5.94 -4.18
C SER A 137 8.30 4.88 -5.27
N GLY A 138 7.85 3.66 -4.95
CA GLY A 138 8.04 2.49 -5.80
C GLY A 138 9.52 2.10 -6.02
N LYS A 139 10.45 2.61 -5.18
CA LYS A 139 11.90 2.45 -5.37
C LYS A 139 12.62 1.89 -4.14
N SER A 140 11.89 1.22 -3.26
CA SER A 140 12.45 0.61 -2.04
C SER A 140 12.96 -0.78 -2.34
N LYS A 141 14.29 -0.98 -2.39
CA LYS A 141 14.91 -2.26 -2.73
C LYS A 141 14.50 -3.39 -1.78
N ASN A 142 14.39 -3.12 -0.48
CA ASN A 142 13.95 -4.12 0.49
C ASN A 142 12.50 -4.59 0.26
N ILE A 143 11.62 -3.73 -0.27
CA ILE A 143 10.26 -4.11 -0.68
C ILE A 143 10.33 -5.01 -1.93
N VAL A 144 11.14 -4.63 -2.92
CA VAL A 144 11.37 -5.48 -4.12
C VAL A 144 11.86 -6.86 -3.71
N ARG A 145 12.90 -6.93 -2.87
CA ARG A 145 13.47 -8.20 -2.39
C ARG A 145 12.43 -9.06 -1.66
N ALA A 146 11.56 -8.43 -0.85
CA ALA A 146 10.47 -9.14 -0.18
C ALA A 146 9.45 -9.72 -1.17
N LEU A 147 9.05 -8.96 -2.19
CA LEU A 147 8.10 -9.41 -3.23
C LEU A 147 8.71 -10.52 -4.11
N GLU A 148 9.99 -10.41 -4.46
CA GLU A 148 10.72 -11.46 -5.18
C GLU A 148 10.79 -12.75 -4.38
N GLU A 149 11.07 -12.65 -3.08
CA GLU A 149 11.13 -13.81 -2.19
C GLU A 149 9.74 -14.44 -2.00
N ALA A 150 8.67 -13.64 -1.88
CA ALA A 150 7.30 -14.11 -1.86
C ALA A 150 6.97 -14.91 -3.14
N LYS A 151 7.30 -14.35 -4.30
CA LYS A 151 7.11 -15.04 -5.60
C LYS A 151 7.89 -16.36 -5.66
N ARG A 152 9.15 -16.39 -5.19
CA ARG A 152 9.98 -17.61 -5.14
C ARG A 152 9.33 -18.71 -4.28
N LYS A 153 8.64 -18.34 -3.21
CA LYS A 153 7.92 -19.25 -2.29
C LYS A 153 6.50 -19.60 -2.75
N GLY A 154 6.02 -19.04 -3.87
CA GLY A 154 4.64 -19.22 -4.31
C GLY A 154 3.62 -18.52 -3.41
N VAL A 155 4.03 -17.45 -2.74
CA VAL A 155 3.21 -16.57 -1.91
C VAL A 155 2.69 -15.43 -2.79
N GLU A 156 1.38 -15.23 -2.78
CA GLU A 156 0.73 -14.14 -3.51
C GLU A 156 1.05 -12.79 -2.85
N SER A 157 1.10 -11.73 -3.65
CA SER A 157 1.47 -10.43 -3.11
C SER A 157 0.67 -9.27 -3.71
N ILE A 158 0.53 -8.22 -2.90
CA ILE A 158 -0.10 -6.95 -3.26
C ILE A 158 0.93 -5.85 -3.00
N ALA A 159 1.18 -4.99 -3.99
CA ALA A 159 2.04 -3.83 -3.81
C ALA A 159 1.20 -2.55 -3.82
N ILE A 160 1.23 -1.80 -2.71
CA ILE A 160 0.61 -0.48 -2.61
C ILE A 160 1.71 0.55 -2.89
N LEU A 161 1.72 1.05 -4.12
CA LEU A 161 2.79 1.87 -4.67
C LEU A 161 2.38 3.34 -4.78
N GLY A 162 3.35 4.22 -4.92
CA GLY A 162 3.11 5.61 -5.27
C GLY A 162 3.76 6.00 -6.60
N ARG A 163 3.46 7.24 -7.07
CA ARG A 163 3.99 7.83 -8.29
C ARG A 163 3.57 7.03 -9.54
N ASP A 164 4.55 6.50 -10.27
CA ASP A 164 4.41 5.62 -11.43
C ASP A 164 4.60 4.13 -11.09
N GLY A 165 4.81 3.84 -9.80
CA GLY A 165 5.12 2.51 -9.28
C GLY A 165 6.62 2.17 -9.28
N GLY A 166 7.45 3.01 -9.93
CA GLY A 166 8.90 2.81 -9.99
C GLY A 166 9.30 1.43 -10.52
N PHE A 167 10.45 0.94 -10.11
CA PHE A 167 10.93 -0.40 -10.47
C PHE A 167 10.27 -1.54 -9.66
N THR A 168 9.41 -1.22 -8.67
CA THR A 168 8.62 -2.22 -7.94
C THR A 168 7.38 -2.67 -8.72
N LYS A 169 6.92 -1.84 -9.66
CA LYS A 169 5.75 -2.12 -10.50
C LYS A 169 5.89 -3.45 -11.25
N SER A 170 4.83 -4.24 -11.28
CA SER A 170 4.72 -5.53 -11.95
C SER A 170 5.55 -6.68 -11.34
N ILE A 171 6.04 -6.51 -10.10
CA ILE A 171 6.69 -7.60 -9.35
C ILE A 171 5.64 -8.37 -8.53
N ALA A 172 4.71 -7.66 -7.90
CA ALA A 172 3.63 -8.26 -7.13
C ALA A 172 2.55 -8.90 -8.04
N THR A 173 1.72 -9.74 -7.46
CA THR A 173 0.54 -10.31 -8.13
C THR A 173 -0.45 -9.22 -8.52
N ILE A 174 -0.63 -8.22 -7.65
CA ILE A 174 -1.51 -7.07 -7.87
C ILE A 174 -0.80 -5.79 -7.43
N ASP A 175 -0.82 -4.78 -8.30
CA ASP A 175 -0.33 -3.44 -7.98
C ASP A 175 -1.50 -2.47 -7.79
N LEU A 176 -1.47 -1.70 -6.70
CA LEU A 176 -2.35 -0.58 -6.40
C LEU A 176 -1.50 0.70 -6.42
N ILE A 177 -1.55 1.45 -7.51
CA ILE A 177 -0.65 2.59 -7.73
C ILE A 177 -1.38 3.91 -7.51
N VAL A 178 -1.05 4.62 -6.43
CA VAL A 178 -1.52 5.98 -6.15
C VAL A 178 -0.70 6.98 -6.96
N PRO A 179 -1.28 7.65 -7.96
CA PRO A 179 -0.56 8.63 -8.76
C PRO A 179 -0.25 9.90 -7.95
N GLY A 180 0.80 10.60 -8.34
CA GLY A 180 1.18 11.87 -7.73
C GLY A 180 2.68 12.05 -7.58
N SER A 181 3.10 13.22 -7.10
CA SER A 181 4.50 13.58 -6.89
C SER A 181 4.84 13.87 -5.43
N VAL A 182 3.86 14.31 -4.64
CA VAL A 182 4.02 14.71 -3.24
C VAL A 182 3.84 13.49 -2.34
N THR A 183 4.88 13.09 -1.64
CA THR A 183 4.89 11.87 -0.81
C THR A 183 3.77 11.86 0.23
N ALA A 184 3.48 12.99 0.89
CA ALA A 184 2.40 13.08 1.88
C ALA A 184 1.02 12.76 1.26
N ARG A 185 0.72 13.32 0.08
CA ARG A 185 -0.55 13.07 -0.64
C ARG A 185 -0.67 11.62 -1.08
N ILE A 186 0.43 11.05 -1.56
CA ILE A 186 0.49 9.62 -1.92
C ILE A 186 0.20 8.75 -0.70
N GLN A 187 0.82 9.03 0.43
CA GLN A 187 0.62 8.26 1.67
C GLN A 187 -0.81 8.37 2.19
N GLU A 188 -1.44 9.55 2.13
CA GLU A 188 -2.86 9.72 2.44
C GLU A 188 -3.75 8.86 1.52
N GLY A 189 -3.46 8.84 0.22
CA GLY A 189 -4.15 7.98 -0.74
C GLY A 189 -3.94 6.49 -0.46
N GLN A 190 -2.72 6.07 -0.12
CA GLN A 190 -2.43 4.69 0.28
C GLN A 190 -3.22 4.28 1.53
N LYS A 191 -3.38 5.21 2.48
CA LYS A 191 -4.18 4.99 3.69
C LYS A 191 -5.65 4.74 3.35
N VAL A 192 -6.24 5.53 2.48
CA VAL A 192 -7.62 5.32 2.01
C VAL A 192 -7.76 3.97 1.30
N LEU A 193 -6.80 3.58 0.44
CA LEU A 193 -6.84 2.30 -0.26
C LEU A 193 -6.81 1.10 0.70
N TYR A 194 -5.92 1.09 1.68
CA TYR A 194 -5.87 -0.06 2.56
C TYR A 194 -7.05 -0.11 3.54
N HIS A 195 -7.65 1.02 3.94
CA HIS A 195 -8.89 1.00 4.71
C HIS A 195 -10.07 0.48 3.86
N ALA A 196 -10.19 0.91 2.60
CA ALA A 196 -11.19 0.37 1.68
C ALA A 196 -10.96 -1.14 1.44
N LEU A 197 -9.69 -1.59 1.34
CA LEU A 197 -9.35 -3.01 1.30
C LEU A 197 -9.88 -3.75 2.55
N CYS A 198 -9.68 -3.18 3.75
CA CYS A 198 -10.19 -3.77 4.99
C CYS A 198 -11.73 -3.87 4.99
N GLU A 199 -12.44 -2.83 4.55
CA GLU A 199 -13.91 -2.83 4.43
C GLU A 199 -14.39 -3.96 3.51
N ILE A 200 -13.86 -4.03 2.30
CA ILE A 200 -14.27 -5.04 1.31
C ILE A 200 -13.94 -6.46 1.79
N VAL A 201 -12.79 -6.65 2.43
CA VAL A 201 -12.40 -7.96 2.99
C VAL A 201 -13.34 -8.33 4.14
N GLU A 202 -13.62 -7.41 5.07
CA GLU A 202 -14.49 -7.66 6.22
C GLU A 202 -15.90 -8.12 5.80
N GLU A 203 -16.46 -7.57 4.71
CA GLU A 203 -17.73 -8.02 4.13
C GLU A 203 -17.70 -9.46 3.59
N LYS A 204 -16.51 -9.95 3.20
CA LYS A 204 -16.29 -11.30 2.66
C LYS A 204 -15.93 -12.33 3.72
N LEU A 205 -15.61 -11.89 4.93
CA LEU A 205 -15.25 -12.78 6.03
C LEU A 205 -16.53 -13.41 6.64
N PRO A 206 -16.48 -14.66 7.17
CA PRO A 206 -17.59 -15.28 7.87
C PRO A 206 -18.08 -14.41 9.02
N LYS A 207 -19.38 -14.11 9.03
CA LYS A 207 -20.05 -13.48 10.17
C LYS A 207 -20.14 -14.48 11.31
N GLN A 208 -19.82 -14.04 12.52
CA GLN A 208 -20.00 -14.83 13.76
C GLN A 208 -21.43 -14.75 14.24
#